data_a63430ebc5186fc0d658e0a4aab2efad
#
_entry.id   a63430ebc5186fc0d658e0a4aab2efad
#
_cell.length_a   1.000
_cell.length_b   1.000
_cell.length_c   1.000
_cell.angle_alpha   90.00
_cell.angle_beta   90.00
_cell.angle_gamma   90.00
#
_symmetry.space_group_name_H-M   'P 1'
#
loop_
_entity.id
_entity.type
_entity.pdbx_description
1 polymer ?
#
loop_
_entity_poly.entity_id
_entity_poly.type
_entity_poly.pdbx_seq_one_letter_code
_entity_poly.pdbx_strand_id
1 'polypeptide(L)'
;MQRPSNQLFDAYFTARTMRDVFSDQGRVQAMLDFEAALARAEASIGLIPTTAVAPIAAACQAGHYDFAALGEAIATAGNSAIPLVKALGKQIALQDPEAERYVHLGATSQDAMDSGLVLQLRDALQLIEADL
;
A
#
# COMPACT_ATOMS: atom_id res chain seq x y z
N MET A 1 -5.65 -25.89 -1.45
CA MET A 1 -5.29 -26.05 -2.89
C MET A 1 -4.51 -24.82 -3.31
N GLN A 2 -3.24 -24.96 -3.59
CA GLN A 2 -2.40 -23.85 -4.05
C GLN A 2 -2.86 -23.45 -5.46
N ARG A 3 -3.24 -22.18 -5.68
CA ARG A 3 -3.61 -21.71 -7.01
C ARG A 3 -2.41 -21.84 -7.93
N PRO A 4 -2.58 -22.27 -9.20
CA PRO A 4 -1.46 -22.32 -10.13
C PRO A 4 -0.79 -20.96 -10.21
N SER A 5 0.53 -20.94 -10.07
CA SER A 5 1.31 -19.72 -10.28
C SER A 5 1.47 -19.49 -11.78
N ASN A 6 1.07 -18.34 -12.28
CA ASN A 6 1.34 -17.92 -13.65
C ASN A 6 2.74 -17.32 -13.83
N GLN A 7 3.63 -17.50 -12.83
CA GLN A 7 4.94 -16.84 -12.78
C GLN A 7 6.10 -17.73 -13.19
N LEU A 8 5.82 -18.93 -13.72
CA LEU A 8 6.88 -19.88 -14.14
C LEU A 8 7.90 -19.26 -15.09
N PHE A 9 7.43 -18.43 -16.02
CA PHE A 9 8.27 -17.82 -17.04
C PHE A 9 8.76 -16.41 -16.70
N ASP A 10 8.32 -15.83 -15.60
CA ASP A 10 8.72 -14.48 -15.18
C ASP A 10 10.24 -14.38 -14.99
N ALA A 11 10.86 -15.43 -14.44
CA ALA A 11 12.32 -15.49 -14.26
C ALA A 11 13.11 -15.44 -15.58
N TYR A 12 12.45 -15.79 -16.69
CA TYR A 12 13.05 -15.77 -18.02
C TYR A 12 13.00 -14.37 -18.66
N PHE A 13 11.95 -13.59 -18.36
CA PHE A 13 11.71 -12.31 -19.01
C PHE A 13 12.03 -11.09 -18.14
N THR A 14 12.12 -11.26 -16.82
CA THR A 14 12.32 -10.13 -15.89
C THR A 14 13.35 -10.44 -14.81
N ALA A 15 14.11 -9.42 -14.41
CA ALA A 15 14.98 -9.50 -13.24
C ALA A 15 14.14 -9.64 -11.95
N ARG A 16 14.67 -10.37 -10.96
CA ARG A 16 13.98 -10.61 -9.69
C ARG A 16 13.65 -9.30 -8.98
N THR A 17 14.59 -8.36 -8.92
CA THR A 17 14.41 -7.06 -8.30
C THR A 17 13.26 -6.27 -8.91
N MET A 18 13.14 -6.30 -10.25
CA MET A 18 12.02 -5.65 -10.95
C MET A 18 10.67 -6.33 -10.66
N ARG A 19 10.65 -7.65 -10.54
CA ARG A 19 9.43 -8.40 -10.15
C ARG A 19 8.99 -8.04 -8.73
N ASP A 20 9.94 -7.85 -7.80
CA ASP A 20 9.64 -7.49 -6.42
C ASP A 20 8.96 -6.10 -6.36
N VAL A 21 9.43 -5.14 -7.16
CA VAL A 21 8.80 -3.81 -7.27
C VAL A 21 7.34 -3.90 -7.71
N PHE A 22 7.03 -4.71 -8.72
CA PHE A 22 5.68 -4.84 -9.28
C PHE A 22 4.89 -6.04 -8.74
N SER A 23 5.37 -6.67 -7.68
CA SER A 23 4.63 -7.72 -6.97
C SER A 23 3.37 -7.15 -6.29
N ASP A 24 2.44 -8.03 -5.90
CA ASP A 24 1.28 -7.64 -5.10
C ASP A 24 1.72 -6.97 -3.79
N GLN A 25 2.75 -7.51 -3.14
CA GLN A 25 3.32 -6.92 -1.93
C GLN A 25 3.92 -5.53 -2.18
N GLY A 26 4.68 -5.36 -3.27
CA GLY A 26 5.25 -4.07 -3.65
C GLY A 26 4.16 -3.03 -3.93
N ARG A 27 3.09 -3.43 -4.63
CA ARG A 27 1.96 -2.55 -4.93
C ARG A 27 1.18 -2.15 -3.68
N VAL A 28 0.88 -3.09 -2.81
CA VAL A 28 0.20 -2.82 -1.53
C VAL A 28 1.06 -1.92 -0.66
N GLN A 29 2.39 -2.21 -0.56
CA GLN A 29 3.29 -1.39 0.23
C GLN A 29 3.36 0.05 -0.29
N ALA A 30 3.44 0.26 -1.61
CA ALA A 30 3.49 1.60 -2.19
C ALA A 30 2.23 2.43 -1.89
N MET A 31 1.04 1.82 -1.90
CA MET A 31 -0.19 2.50 -1.48
C MET A 31 -0.20 2.79 0.04
N LEU A 32 0.31 1.88 0.86
CA LEU A 32 0.44 2.10 2.30
C LEU A 32 1.48 3.19 2.64
N ASP A 33 2.55 3.29 1.85
CA ASP A 33 3.54 4.37 1.99
C ASP A 33 2.90 5.74 1.72
N PHE A 34 1.99 5.82 0.75
CA PHE A 34 1.18 7.01 0.52
C PHE A 34 0.33 7.36 1.76
N GLU A 35 -0.39 6.40 2.34
CA GLU A 35 -1.24 6.63 3.52
C GLU A 35 -0.41 7.12 4.72
N ALA A 36 0.74 6.51 4.95
CA ALA A 36 1.65 6.95 6.01
C ALA A 36 2.23 8.35 5.76
N ALA A 37 2.52 8.69 4.51
CA ALA A 37 3.00 10.02 4.12
C ALA A 37 1.90 11.07 4.26
N LEU A 38 0.66 10.73 3.85
CA LEU A 38 -0.52 11.58 4.00
C LEU A 38 -0.73 11.95 5.47
N ALA A 39 -0.76 10.97 6.37
CA ALA A 39 -0.93 11.21 7.80
C ALA A 39 0.16 12.13 8.37
N ARG A 40 1.43 11.93 7.97
CA ARG A 40 2.52 12.84 8.39
C ARG A 40 2.33 14.27 7.87
N ALA A 41 1.95 14.41 6.61
CA ALA A 41 1.72 15.73 6.00
C ALA A 41 0.55 16.46 6.68
N GLU A 42 -0.56 15.79 6.90
CA GLU A 42 -1.74 16.33 7.57
C GLU A 42 -1.45 16.75 9.02
N ALA A 43 -0.69 15.94 9.75
CA ALA A 43 -0.26 16.29 11.10
C ALA A 43 0.66 17.52 11.13
N SER A 44 1.53 17.66 10.12
CA SER A 44 2.48 18.79 10.03
C SER A 44 1.78 20.16 9.87
N ILE A 45 0.59 20.16 9.26
CA ILE A 45 -0.23 21.36 9.09
C ILE A 45 -1.36 21.47 10.12
N GLY A 46 -1.41 20.56 11.09
CA GLY A 46 -2.42 20.56 12.17
C GLY A 46 -3.81 20.09 11.74
N LEU A 47 -3.95 19.42 10.59
CA LEU A 47 -5.22 18.87 10.13
C LEU A 47 -5.66 17.66 10.94
N ILE A 48 -4.69 16.82 11.37
CA ILE A 48 -4.91 15.69 12.27
C ILE A 48 -3.99 15.81 13.50
N PRO A 49 -4.31 15.16 14.62
CA PRO A 49 -3.44 15.11 15.78
C PRO A 49 -2.11 14.41 15.46
N THR A 50 -0.99 14.93 15.94
CA THR A 50 0.33 14.30 15.77
C THR A 50 0.39 12.92 16.39
N THR A 51 -0.41 12.65 17.41
CA THR A 51 -0.53 11.32 18.07
C THR A 51 -1.09 10.24 17.16
N ALA A 52 -1.86 10.60 16.12
CA ALA A 52 -2.42 9.65 15.16
C ALA A 52 -1.37 9.11 14.17
N VAL A 53 -0.25 9.82 13.98
CA VAL A 53 0.76 9.46 12.96
C VAL A 53 1.43 8.12 13.26
N ALA A 54 1.85 7.90 14.50
CA ALA A 54 2.58 6.69 14.86
C ALA A 54 1.75 5.40 14.70
N PRO A 55 0.49 5.33 15.20
CA PRO A 55 -0.38 4.16 14.96
C PRO A 55 -0.65 3.90 13.47
N ILE A 56 -0.92 4.96 12.69
CA ILE A 56 -1.17 4.84 11.25
C ILE A 56 0.08 4.29 10.54
N ALA A 57 1.24 4.90 10.78
CA ALA A 57 2.49 4.48 10.15
C ALA A 57 2.89 3.04 10.53
N ALA A 58 2.66 2.64 11.77
CA ALA A 58 2.95 1.28 12.24
C ALA A 58 2.08 0.22 11.53
N ALA A 59 0.84 0.55 11.19
CA ALA A 59 -0.06 -0.34 10.47
C ALA A 59 0.23 -0.39 8.95
N CYS A 60 0.96 0.59 8.40
CA CYS A 60 1.28 0.70 6.98
C CYS A 60 2.42 -0.25 6.55
N GLN A 61 2.29 -1.55 6.86
CA GLN A 61 3.23 -2.61 6.50
C GLN A 61 2.48 -3.71 5.75
N ALA A 62 2.80 -3.96 4.48
CA ALA A 62 2.11 -4.92 3.63
C ALA A 62 2.03 -6.33 4.23
N GLY A 63 3.06 -6.73 4.98
CA GLY A 63 3.10 -8.02 5.66
C GLY A 63 2.05 -8.24 6.76
N HIS A 64 1.33 -7.21 7.16
CA HIS A 64 0.26 -7.31 8.16
C HIS A 64 -1.09 -7.76 7.56
N TYR A 65 -1.20 -7.87 6.24
CA TYR A 65 -2.47 -8.09 5.55
C TYR A 65 -2.56 -9.48 4.93
N ASP A 66 -3.75 -10.07 5.02
CA ASP A 66 -4.11 -11.29 4.31
C ASP A 66 -4.41 -10.96 2.84
N PHE A 67 -3.45 -11.30 1.95
CA PHE A 67 -3.56 -11.02 0.52
C PHE A 67 -4.68 -11.81 -0.17
N ALA A 68 -5.03 -12.99 0.34
CA ALA A 68 -6.13 -13.77 -0.23
C ALA A 68 -7.47 -13.06 0.05
N ALA A 69 -7.71 -12.69 1.30
CA ALA A 69 -8.90 -11.95 1.70
C ALA A 69 -8.95 -10.56 1.03
N LEU A 70 -7.82 -9.86 0.93
CA LEU A 70 -7.73 -8.58 0.25
C LEU A 70 -8.06 -8.72 -1.24
N GLY A 71 -7.56 -9.76 -1.91
CA GLY A 71 -7.83 -10.02 -3.32
C GLY A 71 -9.32 -10.25 -3.62
N GLU A 72 -10.03 -11.00 -2.76
CA GLU A 72 -11.48 -11.20 -2.86
C GLU A 72 -12.25 -9.89 -2.67
N ALA A 73 -11.83 -9.07 -1.71
CA ALA A 73 -12.45 -7.77 -1.45
C ALA A 73 -12.23 -6.80 -2.64
N ILE A 74 -11.04 -6.79 -3.23
CA ILE A 74 -10.70 -6.00 -4.43
C ILE A 74 -11.55 -6.43 -5.62
N ALA A 75 -11.68 -7.74 -5.86
CA ALA A 75 -12.51 -8.27 -6.95
C ALA A 75 -13.98 -7.85 -6.80
N THR A 76 -14.49 -7.85 -5.56
CA THR A 76 -15.86 -7.43 -5.26
C THR A 76 -16.05 -5.92 -5.42
N ALA A 77 -15.09 -5.12 -4.96
CA ALA A 77 -15.18 -3.66 -4.98
C ALA A 77 -14.87 -3.05 -6.37
N GLY A 78 -14.16 -3.78 -7.24
CA GLY A 78 -13.66 -3.24 -8.50
C GLY A 78 -12.63 -2.11 -8.33
N ASN A 79 -12.02 -2.01 -7.13
CA ASN A 79 -11.08 -0.96 -6.77
C ASN A 79 -10.08 -1.51 -5.74
N SER A 80 -8.79 -1.22 -5.91
CA SER A 80 -7.74 -1.76 -5.04
C SER A 80 -7.52 -0.94 -3.75
N ALA A 81 -7.74 0.36 -3.79
CA ALA A 81 -7.49 1.23 -2.64
C ALA A 81 -8.59 1.14 -1.58
N ILE A 82 -9.86 1.11 -1.96
CA ILE A 82 -10.99 1.09 -1.02
C ILE A 82 -10.90 -0.10 -0.05
N PRO A 83 -10.72 -1.36 -0.49
CA PRO A 83 -10.56 -2.48 0.42
C PRO A 83 -9.30 -2.41 1.28
N LEU A 84 -8.19 -1.89 0.71
CA LEU A 84 -6.94 -1.73 1.44
C LEU A 84 -7.08 -0.71 2.57
N VAL A 85 -7.64 0.47 2.28
CA VAL A 85 -7.89 1.53 3.29
C VAL A 85 -8.82 1.02 4.39
N LYS A 86 -9.84 0.25 4.03
CA LYS A 86 -10.74 -0.38 5.00
C LYS A 86 -10.03 -1.41 5.88
N ALA A 87 -9.12 -2.20 5.31
CA ALA A 87 -8.30 -3.14 6.07
C ALA A 87 -7.30 -2.40 6.98
N LEU A 88 -6.68 -1.32 6.48
CA LEU A 88 -5.80 -0.43 7.25
C LEU A 88 -6.53 0.16 8.46
N GLY A 89 -7.73 0.72 8.26
CA GLY A 89 -8.54 1.26 9.36
C GLY A 89 -8.82 0.21 10.44
N LYS A 90 -9.22 -0.99 10.05
CA LYS A 90 -9.43 -2.11 11.00
C LYS A 90 -8.17 -2.45 11.78
N GLN A 91 -7.02 -2.50 11.11
CA GLN A 91 -5.74 -2.82 11.76
C GLN A 91 -5.35 -1.74 12.78
N ILE A 92 -5.57 -0.47 12.45
CA ILE A 92 -5.30 0.66 13.36
C ILE A 92 -6.27 0.63 14.55
N ALA A 93 -7.55 0.40 14.31
CA ALA A 93 -8.58 0.36 15.35
C ALA A 93 -8.32 -0.68 16.45
N LEU A 94 -7.57 -1.76 16.14
CA LEU A 94 -7.16 -2.76 17.14
C LEU A 94 -6.20 -2.18 18.20
N GLN A 95 -5.45 -1.13 17.85
CA GLN A 95 -4.45 -0.52 18.72
C GLN A 95 -4.89 0.86 19.20
N ASP A 96 -5.46 1.66 18.32
CA ASP A 96 -5.88 3.03 18.58
C ASP A 96 -7.14 3.40 17.77
N PRO A 97 -8.35 3.20 18.35
CA PRO A 97 -9.61 3.53 17.68
C PRO A 97 -9.76 5.03 17.33
N GLU A 98 -9.09 5.93 18.07
CA GLU A 98 -9.13 7.35 17.74
C GLU A 98 -8.28 7.67 16.50
N ALA A 99 -7.13 7.03 16.35
CA ALA A 99 -6.27 7.23 15.18
C ALA A 99 -6.92 6.71 13.89
N GLU A 100 -7.75 5.66 13.95
CA GLU A 100 -8.50 5.14 12.80
C GLU A 100 -9.32 6.24 12.10
N ARG A 101 -9.87 7.18 12.85
CA ARG A 101 -10.73 8.26 12.32
C ARG A 101 -10.01 9.20 11.34
N TYR A 102 -8.70 9.18 11.35
CA TYR A 102 -7.85 10.05 10.54
C TYR A 102 -7.19 9.35 9.35
N VAL A 103 -7.50 8.07 9.14
CA VAL A 103 -6.99 7.31 7.99
C VAL A 103 -7.61 7.82 6.70
N HIS A 104 -6.77 8.04 5.69
CA HIS A 104 -7.21 8.47 4.35
C HIS A 104 -8.06 9.75 4.36
N LEU A 105 -7.87 10.61 5.34
CA LEU A 105 -8.66 11.83 5.51
C LEU A 105 -8.44 12.76 4.31
N GLY A 106 -9.53 13.21 3.68
CA GLY A 106 -9.48 14.13 2.56
C GLY A 106 -8.93 13.58 1.24
N ALA A 107 -8.44 12.34 1.22
CA ALA A 107 -7.95 11.69 0.01
C ALA A 107 -9.05 10.88 -0.70
N THR A 108 -8.80 10.56 -1.96
CA THR A 108 -9.62 9.63 -2.75
C THR A 108 -8.82 8.38 -3.11
N SER A 109 -9.52 7.30 -3.49
CA SER A 109 -8.88 6.06 -3.94
C SER A 109 -7.88 6.27 -5.05
N GLN A 110 -8.14 7.22 -5.96
CA GLN A 110 -7.24 7.54 -7.07
C GLN A 110 -5.90 8.12 -6.58
N ASP A 111 -5.91 8.93 -5.53
CA ASP A 111 -4.67 9.48 -4.95
C ASP A 111 -3.74 8.36 -4.45
N ALA A 112 -4.28 7.36 -3.76
CA ALA A 112 -3.50 6.23 -3.27
C ALA A 112 -3.00 5.33 -4.41
N MET A 113 -3.85 5.05 -5.41
CA MET A 113 -3.49 4.18 -6.54
C MET A 113 -2.42 4.81 -7.42
N ASP A 114 -2.58 6.08 -7.80
CA ASP A 114 -1.65 6.78 -8.68
C ASP A 114 -0.32 7.07 -7.98
N SER A 115 -0.36 7.53 -6.73
CA SER A 115 0.85 7.75 -5.94
C SER A 115 1.62 6.44 -5.73
N GLY A 116 0.92 5.36 -5.41
CA GLY A 116 1.52 4.04 -5.27
C GLY A 116 2.20 3.57 -6.56
N LEU A 117 1.55 3.77 -7.71
CA LEU A 117 2.15 3.45 -9.01
C LEU A 117 3.40 4.30 -9.29
N VAL A 118 3.35 5.60 -9.01
CA VAL A 118 4.50 6.50 -9.19
C VAL A 118 5.69 6.09 -8.31
N LEU A 119 5.45 5.66 -7.08
CA LEU A 119 6.49 5.13 -6.20
C LEU A 119 7.13 3.87 -6.78
N GLN A 120 6.33 2.92 -7.30
CA GLN A 120 6.84 1.73 -7.98
C GLN A 120 7.66 2.09 -9.23
N LEU A 121 7.19 3.04 -10.05
CA LEU A 121 7.90 3.50 -11.24
C LEU A 121 9.23 4.17 -10.88
N ARG A 122 9.28 4.97 -9.82
CA ARG A 122 10.52 5.56 -9.32
C ARG A 122 11.53 4.47 -8.96
N ASP A 123 11.11 3.47 -8.20
CA ASP A 123 11.98 2.39 -7.77
C ASP A 123 12.45 1.53 -8.97
N ALA A 124 11.57 1.30 -9.94
CA ALA A 124 11.91 0.62 -11.18
C ALA A 124 12.93 1.39 -12.03
N LEU A 125 12.77 2.71 -12.14
CA LEU A 125 13.72 3.57 -12.85
C LEU A 125 15.09 3.58 -12.18
N GLN A 126 15.17 3.57 -10.86
CA GLN A 126 16.44 3.46 -10.13
C GLN A 126 17.15 2.12 -10.41
N LEU A 127 16.40 1.03 -10.56
CA LEU A 127 16.99 -0.27 -10.95
C LEU A 127 17.56 -0.21 -12.37
N ILE A 128 16.84 0.39 -13.31
CA ILE A 128 17.31 0.55 -14.69
C ILE A 128 18.54 1.46 -14.74
N GLU A 129 18.53 2.57 -14.00
CA GLU A 129 19.66 3.49 -13.94
C GLU A 129 20.93 2.82 -13.37
N ALA A 130 20.77 1.92 -12.41
CA ALA A 130 21.88 1.17 -11.83
C ALA A 130 22.50 0.13 -12.78
N ASP A 131 21.76 -0.30 -13.79
CA ASP A 131 22.21 -1.28 -14.79
C ASP A 131 22.87 -0.64 -16.03
N LEU A 132 22.78 0.71 -16.17
CA LEU A 132 23.36 1.49 -17.28
C LEU A 132 24.76 2.01 -16.94
#